data_b24ad13c9ed971130e30c675a5d1371d
#
_entry.id   b24ad13c9ed971130e30c675a5d1371d
#
_cell.length_a   1.000
_cell.length_b   1.000
_cell.length_c   1.000
_cell.angle_alpha   90.00
_cell.angle_beta   90.00
_cell.angle_gamma   90.00
#
_symmetry.space_group_name_H-M   'P 1'
#
loop_
_entity.id
_entity.type
_entity.pdbx_description
1 polymer ?
#
loop_
_entity_poly.entity_id
_entity_poly.type
_entity_poly.pdbx_seq_one_letter_code
_entity_poly.pdbx_strand_id
1 'polypeptide(L)'
;MADKFQLSRLVRTVSSEIYVVWEGEKRVGQLHLHFAHYTIHVVLMLEMDLALSDEEELIAQVDEDIVSSYLPSFEREEMLVTVFRGEEVSSFSYAPSGIEELDEEGE
;
A
#
# COMPACT_ATOMS: atom_id res chain seq x y z
N MET A 1 5.79 -21.84 3.03
CA MET A 1 5.11 -21.65 1.75
C MET A 1 5.20 -20.18 1.35
N ALA A 2 5.51 -19.92 0.10
CA ALA A 2 5.66 -18.55 -0.34
C ALA A 2 4.30 -17.84 -0.39
N ASP A 3 4.30 -16.56 -0.03
CA ASP A 3 3.11 -15.75 -0.15
C ASP A 3 2.78 -15.49 -1.60
N LYS A 4 1.50 -15.42 -1.90
CA LYS A 4 1.03 -15.14 -3.26
C LYS A 4 1.44 -13.75 -3.72
N PHE A 5 1.43 -12.78 -2.79
CA PHE A 5 1.73 -11.39 -3.12
C PHE A 5 3.08 -10.98 -2.54
N GLN A 6 3.77 -10.10 -3.28
CA GLN A 6 5.00 -9.47 -2.80
C GLN A 6 4.72 -8.00 -2.61
N LEU A 7 5.24 -7.45 -1.52
CA LEU A 7 5.02 -6.06 -1.14
C LEU A 7 6.35 -5.32 -1.21
N SER A 8 6.44 -4.35 -2.11
CA SER A 8 7.64 -3.52 -2.27
C SER A 8 7.40 -2.15 -1.67
N ARG A 9 8.12 -1.83 -0.61
CA ARG A 9 7.93 -0.55 0.07
C ARG A 9 8.56 0.58 -0.74
N LEU A 10 7.77 1.61 -1.02
CA LEU A 10 8.21 2.80 -1.71
C LEU A 10 8.53 3.95 -0.77
N VAL A 11 7.70 4.11 0.26
CA VAL A 11 7.79 5.25 1.16
C VAL A 11 7.57 4.79 2.58
N ARG A 12 8.32 5.38 3.50
CA ARG A 12 8.09 5.19 4.93
C ARG A 12 8.30 6.53 5.62
N THR A 13 7.29 6.91 6.41
CA THR A 13 7.39 8.08 7.28
C THR A 13 7.23 7.61 8.72
N VAL A 14 7.18 8.54 9.66
CA VAL A 14 7.00 8.22 11.07
C VAL A 14 5.68 7.49 11.30
N SER A 15 4.65 7.82 10.53
CA SER A 15 3.30 7.31 10.76
C SER A 15 2.64 6.72 9.52
N SER A 16 3.40 6.46 8.46
CA SER A 16 2.79 5.92 7.25
C SER A 16 3.79 5.12 6.42
N GLU A 17 3.25 4.24 5.58
CA GLU A 17 4.04 3.49 4.61
C GLU A 17 3.23 3.31 3.33
N ILE A 18 3.93 3.27 2.20
CA ILE A 18 3.31 3.02 0.90
C ILE A 18 4.06 1.88 0.24
N TYR A 19 3.29 0.93 -0.29
CA TYR A 19 3.83 -0.24 -0.97
C TYR A 19 3.23 -0.41 -2.35
N VAL A 20 3.98 -1.03 -3.24
CA VAL A 20 3.42 -1.59 -4.47
C VAL A 20 3.19 -3.07 -4.21
N VAL A 21 2.05 -3.55 -4.66
CA VAL A 21 1.65 -4.96 -4.51
C VAL A 21 1.87 -5.68 -5.82
N TRP A 22 2.56 -6.80 -5.76
CA TRP A 22 2.88 -7.63 -6.93
C TRP A 22 2.36 -9.03 -6.76
N GLU A 23 1.95 -9.61 -7.86
CA GLU A 23 1.71 -11.05 -7.94
C GLU A 23 2.60 -11.56 -9.08
N GLY A 24 3.73 -12.16 -8.71
CA GLY A 24 4.75 -12.49 -9.69
C GLY A 24 5.28 -11.22 -10.36
N GLU A 25 5.16 -11.13 -11.66
CA GLU A 25 5.59 -9.95 -12.39
C GLU A 25 4.46 -8.97 -12.67
N LYS A 26 3.27 -9.28 -12.22
CA LYS A 26 2.10 -8.42 -12.40
C LYS A 26 1.98 -7.42 -11.26
N ARG A 27 1.83 -6.16 -11.60
CA ARG A 27 1.52 -5.14 -10.62
C ARG A 27 0.03 -5.19 -10.32
N VAL A 28 -0.30 -5.46 -9.07
CA VAL A 28 -1.69 -5.60 -8.63
C VAL A 28 -2.28 -4.28 -8.17
N GLY A 29 -1.48 -3.44 -7.52
CA GLY A 29 -1.96 -2.17 -7.02
C GLY A 29 -1.02 -1.52 -6.04
N GLN A 30 -1.55 -0.57 -5.28
CA GLN A 30 -0.82 0.15 -4.25
C GLN A 30 -1.51 -0.01 -2.92
N LEU A 31 -0.69 0.03 -1.87
CA LEU A 31 -1.15 -0.11 -0.50
C LEU A 31 -0.62 1.05 0.30
N HIS A 32 -1.50 1.78 0.96
CA HIS A 32 -1.15 2.92 1.82
C HIS A 32 -1.58 2.61 3.24
N LEU A 33 -0.65 2.70 4.18
CA LEU A 33 -0.94 2.47 5.59
C LEU A 33 -0.67 3.74 6.38
N HIS A 34 -1.61 4.08 7.25
CA HIS A 34 -1.50 5.22 8.15
C HIS A 34 -1.68 4.73 9.57
N PHE A 35 -0.65 4.89 10.38
CA PHE A 35 -0.66 4.43 11.77
C PHE A 35 -1.15 5.57 12.66
N ALA A 36 -2.41 5.50 13.02
CA ALA A 36 -3.02 6.45 13.94
C ALA A 36 -3.00 5.86 15.35
N HIS A 37 -3.48 6.64 16.29
CA HIS A 37 -3.49 6.22 17.69
C HIS A 37 -4.47 5.04 17.87
N TYR A 38 -3.95 3.86 18.17
CA TYR A 38 -4.71 2.60 18.35
C TYR A 38 -5.46 2.11 17.12
N THR A 39 -5.36 2.80 16.00
CA THR A 39 -6.08 2.42 14.79
C THR A 39 -5.12 2.50 13.61
N ILE A 40 -5.24 1.54 12.70
CA ILE A 40 -4.46 1.56 11.49
C ILE A 40 -5.42 1.70 10.32
N HIS A 41 -5.21 2.71 9.49
CA HIS A 41 -6.01 2.93 8.30
C HIS A 41 -5.25 2.43 7.09
N VAL A 42 -5.86 1.55 6.33
CA VAL A 42 -5.26 0.97 5.15
C VAL A 42 -6.12 1.32 3.95
N VAL A 43 -5.47 1.83 2.90
CA VAL A 43 -6.12 2.06 1.62
C VAL A 43 -5.45 1.14 0.61
N LEU A 44 -6.22 0.27 0.01
CA LEU A 44 -5.73 -0.62 -1.03
C LEU A 44 -6.34 -0.16 -2.36
N MET A 45 -5.48 0.28 -3.28
CA MET A 45 -5.89 0.70 -4.60
C MET A 45 -5.55 -0.41 -5.58
N LEU A 46 -6.56 -1.13 -6.05
CA LEU A 46 -6.35 -2.22 -7.00
C LEU A 46 -6.32 -1.68 -8.42
N GLU A 47 -5.30 -2.08 -9.16
CA GLU A 47 -5.15 -1.70 -10.57
C GLU A 47 -5.74 -2.77 -11.49
N MET A 48 -6.16 -3.88 -10.92
CA MET A 48 -6.81 -4.97 -11.63
C MET A 48 -7.82 -5.62 -10.72
N ASP A 49 -8.72 -6.39 -11.30
CA ASP A 49 -9.72 -7.11 -10.50
C ASP A 49 -9.09 -8.27 -9.74
N LEU A 50 -9.45 -8.40 -8.48
CA LEU A 50 -9.10 -9.55 -7.66
C LEU A 50 -10.38 -10.22 -7.18
N ALA A 51 -10.34 -11.54 -7.04
CA ALA A 51 -11.42 -12.25 -6.39
C ALA A 51 -11.46 -11.84 -4.91
N LEU A 52 -12.62 -11.90 -4.30
CA LEU A 52 -12.76 -11.52 -2.90
C LEU A 52 -11.83 -12.34 -2.00
N SER A 53 -11.67 -13.63 -2.28
CA SER A 53 -10.77 -14.47 -1.50
C SER A 53 -9.32 -14.01 -1.60
N ASP A 54 -8.91 -13.47 -2.75
CA ASP A 54 -7.56 -12.94 -2.93
C ASP A 54 -7.39 -11.62 -2.20
N GLU A 55 -8.42 -10.78 -2.19
CA GLU A 55 -8.39 -9.54 -1.40
C GLU A 55 -8.23 -9.86 0.08
N GLU A 56 -8.98 -10.84 0.57
CA GLU A 56 -8.89 -11.23 1.97
C GLU A 56 -7.52 -11.79 2.31
N GLU A 57 -6.94 -12.58 1.44
CA GLU A 57 -5.61 -13.12 1.63
C GLU A 57 -4.57 -12.01 1.67
N LEU A 58 -4.68 -11.05 0.77
CA LEU A 58 -3.76 -9.90 0.73
C LEU A 58 -3.85 -9.08 2.01
N ILE A 59 -5.07 -8.82 2.48
CA ILE A 59 -5.27 -8.04 3.70
C ILE A 59 -4.69 -8.78 4.92
N ALA A 60 -4.89 -10.09 4.98
CA ALA A 60 -4.32 -10.90 6.06
C ALA A 60 -2.79 -10.86 6.03
N GLN A 61 -2.20 -10.90 4.84
CA GLN A 61 -0.76 -10.82 4.68
C GLN A 61 -0.23 -9.46 5.13
N VAL A 62 -0.93 -8.38 4.80
CA VAL A 62 -0.57 -7.03 5.23
C VAL A 62 -0.56 -6.95 6.75
N ASP A 63 -1.58 -7.48 7.39
CA ASP A 63 -1.66 -7.48 8.84
C ASP A 63 -0.47 -8.24 9.46
N GLU A 64 -0.18 -9.41 8.94
CA GLU A 64 0.88 -10.24 9.49
C GLU A 64 2.28 -9.70 9.21
N ASP A 65 2.55 -9.32 7.96
CA ASP A 65 3.91 -8.98 7.54
C ASP A 65 4.31 -7.55 7.85
N ILE A 66 3.36 -6.63 7.85
CA ILE A 66 3.67 -5.21 7.99
C ILE A 66 3.26 -4.70 9.36
N VAL A 67 1.98 -4.82 9.67
CA VAL A 67 1.43 -4.20 10.87
C VAL A 67 2.01 -4.83 12.14
N SER A 68 2.00 -6.13 12.21
CA SER A 68 2.53 -6.85 13.39
C SER A 68 4.03 -6.66 13.54
N SER A 69 4.74 -6.58 12.42
CA SER A 69 6.19 -6.39 12.42
C SER A 69 6.58 -4.96 12.78
N TYR A 70 5.82 -3.97 12.31
CA TYR A 70 6.11 -2.57 12.55
C TYR A 70 5.90 -2.21 14.02
N LEU A 71 4.81 -2.70 14.61
CA LEU A 71 4.44 -2.37 15.98
C LEU A 71 4.16 -3.64 16.78
N PRO A 72 5.20 -4.44 17.05
CA PRO A 72 4.99 -5.74 17.71
C PRO A 72 4.37 -5.62 19.12
N SER A 73 4.57 -4.48 19.78
CA SER A 73 4.02 -4.25 21.12
C SER A 73 2.78 -3.37 21.10
N PHE A 74 2.35 -2.96 19.92
CA PHE A 74 1.25 -2.02 19.79
C PHE A 74 -0.08 -2.73 20.00
N GLU A 75 -0.88 -2.21 20.91
CA GLU A 75 -2.22 -2.70 21.15
C GLU A 75 -3.20 -1.87 20.35
N ARG A 76 -3.44 -2.28 19.13
CA ARG A 76 -4.41 -1.59 18.29
C ARG A 76 -5.79 -2.18 18.53
N GLU A 77 -6.81 -1.35 18.41
CA GLU A 77 -8.17 -1.80 18.54
C GLU A 77 -8.70 -2.36 17.22
N GLU A 78 -8.28 -1.74 16.10
CA GLU A 78 -8.77 -2.20 14.82
C GLU A 78 -7.86 -1.77 13.67
N MET A 79 -7.99 -2.47 12.57
CA MET A 79 -7.39 -2.11 11.30
C MET A 79 -8.53 -1.89 10.32
N LEU A 80 -8.66 -0.66 9.83
CA LEU A 80 -9.72 -0.30 8.90
C LEU A 80 -9.16 -0.31 7.48
N VAL A 81 -9.76 -1.10 6.62
CA VAL A 81 -9.30 -1.27 5.25
C VAL A 81 -10.38 -0.79 4.29
N THR A 82 -9.98 0.10 3.38
CA THR A 82 -10.85 0.54 2.29
C THR A 82 -10.20 0.14 0.98
N VAL A 83 -10.95 -0.51 0.13
CA VAL A 83 -10.44 -1.01 -1.15
C VAL A 83 -11.06 -0.18 -2.27
N PHE A 84 -10.21 0.35 -3.14
CA PHE A 84 -10.63 1.09 -4.33
C PHE A 84 -10.11 0.39 -5.58
N ARG A 85 -10.76 0.65 -6.69
CA ARG A 85 -10.27 0.23 -8.00
C ARG A 85 -9.83 1.47 -8.78
N GLY A 86 -8.58 1.50 -9.24
CA GLY A 86 -8.09 2.65 -9.98
C GLY A 86 -6.59 2.54 -10.20
N GLU A 87 -6.02 3.58 -10.81
CA GLU A 87 -4.60 3.60 -11.09
C GLU A 87 -4.08 5.03 -11.08
N GLU A 88 -2.77 5.16 -10.89
CA GLU A 88 -2.13 6.47 -10.97
C GLU A 88 -2.12 6.93 -12.43
N VAL A 89 -2.59 8.16 -12.64
CA VAL A 89 -2.62 8.76 -13.99
C VAL A 89 -1.38 9.62 -14.21
N SER A 90 -1.04 10.43 -13.20
CA SER A 90 0.09 11.36 -13.30
C SER A 90 0.65 11.63 -11.92
N SER A 91 1.93 11.98 -11.88
CA SER A 91 2.59 12.43 -10.66
C SER A 91 3.28 13.75 -10.95
N PHE A 92 3.18 14.68 -10.01
CA PHE A 92 3.78 15.99 -10.17
C PHE A 92 4.61 16.34 -8.94
N SER A 93 5.67 17.10 -9.18
CA SER A 93 6.44 17.73 -8.12
C SER A 93 6.26 19.24 -8.27
N TYR A 94 5.90 19.89 -7.19
CA TYR A 94 5.70 21.35 -7.21
C TYR A 94 6.84 22.01 -6.44
N ALA A 95 7.55 22.89 -7.13
CA ALA A 95 8.65 23.64 -6.53
C ALA A 95 8.33 25.14 -6.60
N PRO A 96 9.07 26.00 -5.87
CA PRO A 96 8.85 27.44 -5.95
C PRO A 96 8.93 27.99 -7.37
N SER A 97 9.65 27.31 -8.27
CA SER A 97 9.80 27.72 -9.66
C SER A 97 8.68 27.21 -10.58
N GLY A 98 7.80 26.34 -10.07
CA GLY A 98 6.70 25.79 -10.86
C GLY A 98 6.46 24.32 -10.63
N ILE A 99 5.61 23.74 -11.48
CA ILE A 99 5.22 22.33 -11.41
C ILE A 99 6.01 21.56 -12.46
N GLU A 100 6.54 20.40 -12.04
CA GLU A 100 7.21 19.49 -12.96
C GLU A 100 6.48 18.15 -12.93
N GLU A 101 6.25 17.57 -14.11
CA GLU A 101 5.69 16.24 -14.20
C GLU A 101 6.80 15.24 -13.93
N LEU A 102 6.52 14.30 -13.04
CA LEU A 102 7.48 13.24 -12.73
C LEU A 102 7.34 12.14 -13.77
N ASP A 103 8.43 11.88 -14.48
CA ASP A 103 8.46 10.83 -15.49
C ASP A 103 8.88 9.52 -14.85
N GLU A 104 7.90 8.71 -14.48
CA GLU A 104 8.15 7.48 -13.78
C GLU A 104 8.77 6.40 -14.63
N GLU A 105 8.69 6.56 -15.94
CA GLU A 105 9.22 5.56 -16.84
C GLU A 105 10.60 5.92 -17.38
N GLY A 106 11.11 7.05 -16.97
CA GLY A 106 12.44 7.48 -17.33
C GLY A 106 12.60 7.88 -18.78
N GLU A 107 11.55 8.35 -19.37
CA GLU A 107 11.59 8.82 -20.76
C GLU A 107 12.13 10.22 -20.90
#